data_9e7426d512757cd822005fcec6941b91
#
_entry.id   9e7426d512757cd822005fcec6941b91
#
_cell.length_a   1.000
_cell.length_b   1.000
_cell.length_c   1.000
_cell.angle_alpha   90.00
_cell.angle_beta   90.00
_cell.angle_gamma   90.00
#
_symmetry.space_group_name_H-M   'P 1'
#
loop_
_entity.id
_entity.type
_entity.pdbx_description
1 polymer ?
#
loop_
_entity_poly.entity_id
_entity_poly.type
_entity_poly.pdbx_seq_one_letter_code
_entity_poly.pdbx_strand_id
1 'polypeptide(L)'
;MMRPELTEILARHGVTFHGLGFDPRADVARADWRACAAELRAAGARFFDITAIDRGEAVEMILVLVDPPAMQFEIRTSCPNEDLRADSLSGVFPPAEWGEREVFDLFGVVFDGNPDMTRILQPESSTIFPLRRSFILEERPW
;
A
#
# COMPACT_ATOMS: atom_id res chain seq x y z
N MET A 1 -17.78 -4.47 -13.70
CA MET A 1 -17.21 -5.81 -13.40
C MET A 1 -15.75 -5.79 -13.82
N MET A 2 -14.88 -6.29 -12.98
CA MET A 2 -13.45 -6.38 -13.28
C MET A 2 -13.18 -7.36 -14.43
N ARG A 3 -12.22 -7.04 -15.29
CA ARG A 3 -11.88 -7.92 -16.42
C ARG A 3 -11.41 -9.29 -15.95
N PRO A 4 -11.76 -10.38 -16.67
CA PRO A 4 -11.40 -11.75 -16.28
C PRO A 4 -9.88 -11.93 -16.04
N GLU A 5 -9.04 -11.30 -16.87
CA GLU A 5 -7.59 -11.40 -16.78
C GLU A 5 -7.06 -10.93 -15.42
N LEU A 6 -7.60 -9.83 -14.89
CA LEU A 6 -7.22 -9.33 -13.57
C LEU A 6 -7.69 -10.26 -12.46
N THR A 7 -8.87 -10.82 -12.59
CA THR A 7 -9.40 -11.81 -11.65
C THR A 7 -8.53 -13.07 -11.61
N GLU A 8 -8.06 -13.56 -12.75
CA GLU A 8 -7.17 -14.71 -12.84
C GLU A 8 -5.80 -14.44 -12.22
N ILE A 9 -5.23 -13.24 -12.42
CA ILE A 9 -3.99 -12.83 -11.79
C ILE A 9 -4.15 -12.88 -10.28
N LEU A 10 -5.19 -12.28 -9.74
CA LEU A 10 -5.45 -12.27 -8.31
C LEU A 10 -5.63 -13.69 -7.76
N ALA A 11 -6.35 -14.55 -8.45
CA ALA A 11 -6.53 -15.95 -8.04
C ALA A 11 -5.21 -16.73 -7.96
N ARG A 12 -4.25 -16.48 -8.85
CA ARG A 12 -2.92 -17.11 -8.82
C ARG A 12 -2.11 -16.73 -7.59
N HIS A 13 -2.32 -15.55 -7.05
CA HIS A 13 -1.66 -15.10 -5.82
C HIS A 13 -2.41 -15.52 -4.54
N GLY A 14 -3.37 -16.42 -4.64
CA GLY A 14 -4.11 -16.96 -3.50
C GLY A 14 -5.06 -15.95 -2.85
N VAL A 15 -5.54 -15.01 -3.63
CA VAL A 15 -6.32 -13.90 -3.14
C VAL A 15 -7.77 -14.28 -2.90
N THR A 16 -8.29 -13.94 -1.75
CA THR A 16 -9.72 -14.03 -1.44
C THR A 16 -10.37 -12.68 -1.70
N PHE A 17 -11.36 -12.65 -2.59
CA PHE A 17 -12.17 -11.46 -2.78
C PHE A 17 -13.12 -11.28 -1.61
N HIS A 18 -13.04 -10.13 -0.96
CA HIS A 18 -13.99 -9.70 0.04
C HIS A 18 -14.84 -8.56 -0.53
N GLY A 19 -16.13 -8.80 -0.66
CA GLY A 19 -17.10 -7.73 -0.88
C GLY A 19 -18.08 -7.98 -2.02
N LEU A 20 -19.34 -7.84 -1.66
CA LEU A 20 -20.47 -7.55 -2.55
C LEU A 20 -20.59 -6.01 -2.57
N GLY A 21 -19.70 -5.32 -3.26
CA GLY A 21 -19.71 -3.85 -3.26
C GLY A 21 -19.04 -3.26 -4.48
N PHE A 22 -19.08 -1.94 -4.55
CA PHE A 22 -18.54 -1.16 -5.66
C PHE A 22 -16.99 -1.18 -5.74
N ASP A 23 -16.30 -1.64 -4.68
CA ASP A 23 -14.85 -1.71 -4.59
C ASP A 23 -14.40 -3.12 -4.21
N PRO A 24 -14.11 -4.00 -5.18
CA PRO A 24 -13.55 -5.31 -4.88
C PRO A 24 -12.18 -5.16 -4.21
N ARG A 25 -11.99 -5.93 -3.15
CA ARG A 25 -10.79 -5.93 -2.34
C ARG A 25 -10.17 -7.32 -2.31
N ALA A 26 -8.86 -7.37 -2.42
CA ALA A 26 -8.11 -8.61 -2.40
C ALA A 26 -6.92 -8.52 -1.44
N ASP A 27 -6.71 -9.55 -0.62
CA ASP A 27 -5.57 -9.67 0.29
C ASP A 27 -4.48 -10.53 -0.35
N VAL A 28 -3.26 -10.00 -0.42
CA VAL A 28 -2.09 -10.63 -1.06
C VAL A 28 -1.01 -10.83 0.00
N ALA A 29 -0.32 -11.96 -0.03
CA ALA A 29 0.84 -12.18 0.83
C ALA A 29 1.92 -11.13 0.54
N ARG A 30 2.60 -10.66 1.59
CA ARG A 30 3.65 -9.63 1.44
C ARG A 30 4.76 -10.06 0.46
N ALA A 31 5.11 -11.35 0.44
CA ALA A 31 6.09 -11.88 -0.50
C ALA A 31 5.66 -11.76 -1.97
N ASP A 32 4.36 -11.72 -2.26
CA ASP A 32 3.80 -11.64 -3.60
C ASP A 32 3.39 -10.21 -3.99
N TRP A 33 3.54 -9.25 -3.08
CA TRP A 33 3.08 -7.87 -3.23
C TRP A 33 3.53 -7.23 -4.54
N ARG A 34 4.83 -7.21 -4.79
CA ARG A 34 5.41 -6.62 -5.99
C ARG A 34 5.08 -7.41 -7.25
N ALA A 35 5.18 -8.73 -7.22
CA ALA A 35 4.89 -9.59 -8.36
C ALA A 35 3.43 -9.47 -8.81
N CYS A 36 2.49 -9.48 -7.87
CA CYS A 36 1.08 -9.28 -8.15
C CYS A 36 0.82 -7.90 -8.78
N ALA A 37 1.38 -6.83 -8.23
CA ALA A 37 1.26 -5.48 -8.77
C ALA A 37 1.82 -5.39 -10.21
N ALA A 38 2.97 -6.02 -10.48
CA ALA A 38 3.58 -6.04 -11.80
C ALA A 38 2.72 -6.76 -12.84
N GLU A 39 2.14 -7.90 -12.49
CA GLU A 39 1.25 -8.64 -13.38
C GLU A 39 -0.04 -7.85 -13.67
N LEU A 40 -0.62 -7.21 -12.65
CA LEU A 40 -1.82 -6.39 -12.83
C LEU A 40 -1.54 -5.18 -13.74
N ARG A 41 -0.37 -4.53 -13.58
CA ARG A 41 0.04 -3.46 -14.49
C ARG A 41 0.18 -3.97 -15.92
N ALA A 42 0.85 -5.09 -16.13
CA ALA A 42 1.03 -5.69 -17.45
C ALA A 42 -0.31 -6.02 -18.12
N ALA A 43 -1.33 -6.40 -17.34
CA ALA A 43 -2.70 -6.61 -17.79
C ALA A 43 -3.50 -5.29 -17.96
N GLY A 44 -2.88 -4.13 -17.78
CA GLY A 44 -3.48 -2.83 -18.06
C GLY A 44 -4.18 -2.14 -16.90
N ALA A 45 -4.00 -2.63 -15.66
CA ALA A 45 -4.44 -1.90 -14.47
C ALA A 45 -3.62 -0.61 -14.31
N ARG A 46 -4.28 0.44 -13.86
CA ARG A 46 -3.68 1.77 -13.66
C ARG A 46 -3.57 2.10 -12.18
N PHE A 47 -2.46 2.72 -11.82
CA PHE A 47 -2.24 3.24 -10.46
C PHE A 47 -3.21 4.39 -10.15
N PHE A 48 -3.80 4.33 -8.96
CA PHE A 48 -4.59 5.43 -8.42
C PHE A 48 -3.93 5.98 -7.15
N ASP A 49 -3.70 5.13 -6.15
CA ASP A 49 -3.11 5.56 -4.87
C ASP A 49 -2.46 4.40 -4.13
N ILE A 50 -1.58 4.73 -3.19
CA ILE A 50 -1.06 3.81 -2.19
C ILE A 50 -1.14 4.46 -0.82
N THR A 51 -1.71 3.77 0.15
CA THR A 51 -1.89 4.26 1.51
C THR A 51 -1.78 3.13 2.53
N ALA A 52 -1.98 3.43 3.80
CA ALA A 52 -1.89 2.44 4.86
C ALA A 52 -2.89 2.68 5.98
N ILE A 53 -3.14 1.63 6.76
CA ILE A 53 -3.92 1.69 8.00
C ILE A 53 -3.17 0.94 9.09
N ASP A 54 -3.01 1.56 10.26
CA ASP A 54 -2.50 0.85 11.44
C ASP A 54 -3.62 0.01 12.06
N ARG A 55 -3.44 -1.33 12.05
CA ARG A 55 -4.38 -2.30 12.62
C ARG A 55 -4.05 -2.68 14.07
N GLY A 56 -3.03 -2.08 14.66
CA GLY A 56 -2.54 -2.37 16.01
C GLY A 56 -1.33 -3.30 16.00
N GLU A 57 -1.47 -4.54 15.57
CA GLU A 57 -0.38 -5.53 15.49
C GLU A 57 0.42 -5.44 14.18
N ALA A 58 -0.15 -4.83 13.16
CA ALA A 58 0.44 -4.67 11.84
C ALA A 58 -0.03 -3.39 11.18
N VAL A 59 0.72 -2.92 10.20
CA VAL A 59 0.28 -1.89 9.26
C VAL A 59 -0.18 -2.56 7.98
N GLU A 60 -1.42 -2.33 7.61
CA GLU A 60 -2.02 -2.81 6.37
C GLU A 60 -1.74 -1.81 5.26
N MET A 61 -1.06 -2.27 4.21
CA MET A 61 -0.80 -1.50 2.99
C MET A 61 -1.95 -1.67 2.02
N ILE A 62 -2.38 -0.58 1.39
CA ILE A 62 -3.49 -0.56 0.45
C ILE A 62 -3.01 0.06 -0.86
N LEU A 63 -3.00 -0.73 -1.91
CA LEU A 63 -2.79 -0.27 -3.28
C LEU A 63 -4.14 -0.17 -3.97
N VAL A 64 -4.49 1.03 -4.39
CA VAL A 64 -5.72 1.29 -5.15
C VAL A 64 -5.37 1.36 -6.63
N LEU A 65 -6.00 0.50 -7.40
CA LEU A 65 -5.85 0.41 -8.85
C LEU A 65 -7.17 0.67 -9.56
N VAL A 66 -7.08 1.02 -10.82
CA VAL A 66 -8.24 1.21 -11.70
C VAL A 66 -8.15 0.22 -12.86
N ASP A 67 -9.20 -0.57 -13.03
CA ASP A 67 -9.47 -1.31 -14.24
C ASP A 67 -10.23 -0.42 -15.22
N PRO A 68 -9.62 -0.01 -16.34
CA PRO A 68 -10.32 0.86 -17.29
C PRO A 68 -11.64 0.26 -17.80
N PRO A 69 -12.70 1.07 -18.01
CA PRO A 69 -12.67 2.53 -18.02
C PRO A 69 -12.72 3.21 -16.64
N ALA A 70 -13.27 2.59 -15.58
CA ALA A 70 -13.50 3.31 -14.33
C ALA A 70 -13.69 2.44 -13.08
N MET A 71 -13.41 1.14 -13.12
CA MET A 71 -13.61 0.27 -11.96
C MET A 71 -12.40 0.32 -11.03
N GLN A 72 -12.57 0.88 -9.83
CA GLN A 72 -11.55 0.81 -8.79
C GLN A 72 -11.56 -0.56 -8.09
N PHE A 73 -10.39 -1.00 -7.68
CA PHE A 73 -10.22 -2.17 -6.82
C PHE A 73 -8.98 -2.00 -5.96
N GLU A 74 -8.93 -2.73 -4.86
CA GLU A 74 -7.84 -2.64 -3.90
C GLU A 74 -7.09 -3.96 -3.77
N ILE A 75 -5.76 -3.86 -3.66
CA ILE A 75 -4.93 -4.95 -3.18
C ILE A 75 -4.35 -4.54 -1.85
N ARG A 76 -4.41 -5.42 -0.88
CA ARG A 76 -3.90 -5.17 0.46
C ARG A 76 -2.87 -6.21 0.86
N THR A 77 -1.89 -5.78 1.64
CA THR A 77 -0.94 -6.66 2.30
C THR A 77 -0.66 -6.16 3.71
N SER A 78 -0.12 -7.00 4.56
CA SER A 78 0.12 -6.69 5.97
C SER A 78 1.61 -6.72 6.27
N CYS A 79 2.10 -5.67 6.95
CA CYS A 79 3.44 -5.57 7.48
C CYS A 79 3.36 -5.65 9.00
N PRO A 80 3.85 -6.72 9.65
CA PRO A 80 3.81 -6.84 11.09
C PRO A 80 4.70 -5.79 11.77
N ASN A 81 4.35 -5.38 12.98
CA ASN A 81 5.07 -4.33 13.70
C ASN A 81 6.55 -4.63 13.92
N GLU A 82 6.89 -5.91 14.10
CA GLU A 82 8.27 -6.36 14.26
C GLU A 82 9.10 -6.33 12.96
N ASP A 83 8.44 -6.16 11.81
CA ASP A 83 9.07 -6.07 10.49
C ASP A 83 8.23 -5.18 9.55
N LEU A 84 8.31 -3.86 9.77
CA LEU A 84 7.59 -2.84 8.99
C LEU A 84 8.31 -2.57 7.66
N ARG A 85 8.32 -3.56 6.80
CA ARG A 85 8.95 -3.47 5.47
C ARG A 85 8.06 -4.10 4.41
N ALA A 86 8.09 -3.52 3.23
CA ALA A 86 7.46 -4.06 2.02
C ALA A 86 8.34 -3.74 0.80
N ASP A 87 8.20 -4.50 -0.26
CA ASP A 87 8.85 -4.16 -1.52
C ASP A 87 8.26 -2.88 -2.11
N SER A 88 9.14 -2.00 -2.59
CA SER A 88 8.69 -0.82 -3.31
C SER A 88 8.00 -1.18 -4.61
N LEU A 89 6.92 -0.49 -4.90
CA LEU A 89 6.22 -0.56 -6.19
C LEU A 89 6.64 0.54 -7.16
N SER A 90 7.63 1.37 -6.81
CA SER A 90 8.09 2.49 -7.65
C SER A 90 8.62 2.05 -9.01
N GLY A 91 9.22 0.86 -9.10
CA GLY A 91 9.65 0.26 -10.36
C GLY A 91 8.51 -0.33 -11.19
N VAL A 92 7.35 -0.54 -10.60
CA VAL A 92 6.13 -1.02 -11.27
C VAL A 92 5.25 0.16 -11.65
N PHE A 93 4.95 1.01 -10.68
CA PHE A 93 4.15 2.22 -10.85
C PHE A 93 4.98 3.42 -10.38
N PRO A 94 5.59 4.22 -11.27
CA PRO A 94 6.43 5.34 -10.86
C PRO A 94 5.79 6.31 -9.85
N PRO A 95 4.49 6.64 -9.93
CA PRO A 95 3.84 7.51 -8.96
C PRO A 95 3.79 6.94 -7.52
N ALA A 96 3.95 5.62 -7.36
CA ALA A 96 3.98 4.99 -6.04
C ALA A 96 5.15 5.48 -5.16
N GLU A 97 6.23 5.96 -5.76
CA GLU A 97 7.39 6.50 -5.02
C GLU A 97 6.98 7.54 -3.97
N TRP A 98 6.10 8.46 -4.33
CA TRP A 98 5.61 9.53 -3.46
C TRP A 98 4.67 9.02 -2.37
N GLY A 99 3.73 8.15 -2.74
CA GLY A 99 2.81 7.53 -1.78
C GLY A 99 3.52 6.65 -0.76
N GLU A 100 4.58 5.95 -1.17
CA GLU A 100 5.43 5.16 -0.29
C GLU A 100 6.20 6.04 0.71
N ARG A 101 6.71 7.18 0.27
CA ARG A 101 7.34 8.16 1.16
C ARG A 101 6.36 8.72 2.20
N GLU A 102 5.12 8.98 1.81
CA GLU A 102 4.09 9.42 2.74
C GLU A 102 3.79 8.34 3.78
N VAL A 103 3.64 7.09 3.36
CA VAL A 103 3.42 5.97 4.28
C VAL A 103 4.63 5.76 5.21
N PHE A 104 5.85 5.86 4.70
CA PHE A 104 7.05 5.85 5.52
C PHE A 104 7.03 6.97 6.57
N ASP A 105 6.75 8.19 6.14
CA ASP A 105 6.76 9.37 6.99
C ASP A 105 5.72 9.30 8.13
N LEU A 106 4.53 8.80 7.84
CA LEU A 106 3.41 8.80 8.78
C LEU A 106 3.24 7.51 9.58
N PHE A 107 3.68 6.37 9.06
CA PHE A 107 3.50 5.04 9.67
C PHE A 107 4.82 4.32 10.00
N GLY A 108 5.94 4.70 9.40
CA GLY A 108 7.24 4.06 9.61
C GLY A 108 7.47 2.78 8.79
N VAL A 109 6.69 2.51 7.76
CA VAL A 109 6.95 1.39 6.85
C VAL A 109 8.07 1.75 5.89
N VAL A 110 9.10 0.92 5.81
CA VAL A 110 10.21 1.07 4.86
C VAL A 110 9.91 0.30 3.58
N PHE A 111 10.08 0.94 2.44
CA PHE A 111 9.87 0.32 1.13
C PHE A 111 11.21 -0.02 0.48
N ASP A 112 11.54 -1.31 0.45
CA ASP A 112 12.79 -1.79 -0.13
C ASP A 112 12.79 -1.59 -1.65
N GLY A 113 13.79 -0.86 -2.13
CA GLY A 113 13.93 -0.51 -3.54
C GLY A 113 13.35 0.85 -3.93
N ASN A 114 12.72 1.58 -3.02
CA ASN A 114 12.36 2.98 -3.26
C ASN A 114 13.65 3.82 -3.34
N PRO A 115 13.84 4.63 -4.40
CA PRO A 115 15.10 5.36 -4.60
C PRO A 115 15.30 6.52 -3.61
N ASP A 116 14.25 6.96 -2.92
CA ASP A 116 14.32 8.10 -1.99
C ASP A 116 13.42 7.85 -0.77
N MET A 117 13.89 7.06 0.19
CA MET A 117 13.17 6.74 1.43
C MET A 117 13.37 7.83 2.50
N THR A 118 13.03 9.05 2.18
CA THR A 118 13.08 10.21 3.07
C THR A 118 11.67 10.72 3.40
N ARG A 119 11.56 11.48 4.49
CA ARG A 119 10.27 12.09 4.87
C ARG A 119 9.82 13.10 3.81
N ILE A 120 8.51 13.30 3.70
CA ILE A 120 7.91 14.20 2.72
C ILE A 120 7.07 15.32 3.37
N LEU A 121 6.30 15.00 4.39
CA LEU A 121 5.42 15.95 5.09
C LEU A 121 6.05 16.50 6.36
N GLN A 122 6.87 15.70 7.04
CA GLN A 122 7.58 16.09 8.25
C GLN A 122 9.04 16.44 7.93
N PRO A 123 9.72 17.27 8.77
CA PRO A 123 11.15 17.49 8.64
C PRO A 123 11.94 16.19 8.75
N GLU A 124 13.08 16.10 8.06
CA GLU A 124 13.96 14.92 8.12
C GLU A 124 14.42 14.57 9.55
N SER A 125 14.52 15.58 10.41
CA SER A 125 14.86 15.41 11.83
C SER A 125 13.75 14.79 12.68
N SER A 126 12.54 14.63 12.15
CA SER A 126 11.43 14.05 12.89
C SER A 126 11.71 12.57 13.21
N THR A 127 11.36 12.15 14.41
CA THR A 127 11.47 10.77 14.89
C THR A 127 10.12 10.13 15.19
N ILE A 128 9.03 10.83 14.89
CA ILE A 128 7.66 10.38 15.18
C ILE A 128 6.96 9.84 13.93
N PHE A 129 5.96 8.98 14.18
CA PHE A 129 5.05 8.45 13.17
C PHE A 129 3.61 8.74 13.60
N PRO A 130 3.06 9.90 13.19
CA PRO A 130 1.84 10.45 13.81
C PRO A 130 0.56 9.67 13.48
N LEU A 131 0.54 8.81 12.47
CA LEU A 131 -0.62 7.98 12.16
C LEU A 131 -0.57 6.57 12.77
N ARG A 132 0.49 6.29 13.56
CA ARG A 132 0.53 5.06 14.37
C ARG A 132 -0.42 5.18 15.56
N ARG A 133 -1.12 4.10 15.90
CA ARG A 133 -1.98 4.04 17.10
C ARG A 133 -1.20 4.25 18.40
N SER A 134 0.08 3.91 18.39
CA SER A 134 0.97 4.14 19.53
C SER A 134 1.39 5.59 19.71
N PHE A 135 1.13 6.46 18.73
CA PHE A 135 1.47 7.87 18.82
C PHE A 135 0.58 8.58 19.83
N ILE A 136 1.21 9.34 20.72
CA ILE A 136 0.53 10.19 21.72
C ILE A 136 0.87 11.64 21.42
N LEU A 137 -0.15 12.43 21.16
CA LEU A 137 0.01 13.87 21.02
C LEU A 137 0.20 14.50 22.42
N GLU A 138 1.37 15.08 22.66
CA GLU A 138 1.62 15.84 23.86
C GLU A 138 0.94 17.22 23.75
N GLU A 139 0.05 17.52 24.67
CA GLU A 139 -0.52 18.86 24.79
C GLU A 139 0.61 19.84 25.20
N ARG A 140 0.89 20.81 24.34
CA ARG A 140 1.78 21.91 24.74
C ARG A 140 0.96 22.91 25.54
N PRO A 141 1.37 23.26 26.76
CA PRO A 141 0.75 24.39 27.46
C PRO A 141 0.98 25.66 26.63
N TRP A 142 -0.09 26.40 26.46
CA TRP A 142 -0.09 27.69 25.73
C TRP A 142 0.75 28.73 26.45
#